data_27566c335d4540c855dce8340bfe0a36
#
_entry.id   27566c335d4540c855dce8340bfe0a36
#
_cell.length_a   1.000
_cell.length_b   1.000
_cell.length_c   1.000
_cell.angle_alpha   90.00
_cell.angle_beta   90.00
_cell.angle_gamma   90.00
#
_symmetry.space_group_name_H-M   'P 1'
#
loop_
_entity.id
_entity.type
_entity.pdbx_description
1 polymer ?
#
loop_
_entity_poly.entity_id
_entity_poly.type
_entity_poly.pdbx_seq_one_letter_code
_entity_poly.pdbx_strand_id
1 'polypeptide(L)'
;MTGFIVRWAILLGLARLLAQTTLGADSDPAHMQVNGTKPMAWPGGVIPYDITKLSADEQTLALRAMARWMATGAQLQFIPRSNQVEYVNFTGRTDAGNNTSQDGFQKGKRVDINITAFWWHQAEWMPAHELGHALGFHHEHQRWDRDEFVTIHYENIKPGRQHDYDWIPQTNWIVSSTAYDYRSIMHYRVCWAGACESECKDGDGNSPCAVIDPVGTNFDRVIGQWDDNHISATDAEKARRVYGTNAAAISR
;
A
#
# COMPACT_ATOMS: atom_id res chain seq x y z
N MET A 1 -75.63 -34.56 15.91
CA MET A 1 -74.45 -34.94 16.67
C MET A 1 -73.25 -34.68 15.76
N THR A 2 -72.54 -33.68 16.05
CA THR A 2 -71.65 -32.92 15.19
C THR A 2 -70.19 -33.46 15.35
N GLY A 3 -69.65 -33.97 14.24
CA GLY A 3 -68.27 -34.44 14.20
C GLY A 3 -67.33 -33.31 13.73
N PHE A 4 -66.36 -32.94 14.56
CA PHE A 4 -65.30 -32.00 14.22
C PHE A 4 -64.17 -32.67 13.44
N ILE A 5 -63.94 -32.21 12.21
CA ILE A 5 -62.78 -32.61 11.39
C ILE A 5 -61.67 -31.55 11.65
N VAL A 6 -60.58 -31.99 12.28
CA VAL A 6 -59.36 -31.18 12.45
C VAL A 6 -58.50 -31.30 11.19
N ARG A 7 -58.38 -30.22 10.44
CA ARG A 7 -57.43 -30.13 9.31
C ARG A 7 -56.07 -29.71 9.84
N TRP A 8 -55.07 -30.59 9.65
CA TRP A 8 -53.65 -30.22 9.84
C TRP A 8 -53.18 -29.46 8.60
N ALA A 9 -52.81 -28.20 8.79
CA ALA A 9 -52.07 -27.42 7.77
C ALA A 9 -50.60 -27.68 7.93
N ILE A 10 -49.98 -28.34 6.95
CA ILE A 10 -48.54 -28.48 6.86
C ILE A 10 -47.97 -27.19 6.30
N LEU A 11 -47.34 -26.40 7.15
CA LEU A 11 -46.50 -25.25 6.75
C LEU A 11 -45.16 -25.75 6.20
N LEU A 12 -45.06 -25.83 4.89
CA LEU A 12 -43.78 -25.98 4.19
C LEU A 12 -43.04 -24.65 4.25
N GLY A 13 -42.12 -24.53 5.21
CA GLY A 13 -41.20 -23.43 5.28
C GLY A 13 -40.15 -23.56 4.14
N LEU A 14 -40.32 -22.79 3.08
CA LEU A 14 -39.26 -22.56 2.08
C LEU A 14 -38.21 -21.70 2.75
N ALA A 15 -37.14 -22.32 3.25
CA ALA A 15 -35.91 -21.64 3.54
C ALA A 15 -35.30 -21.20 2.18
N ARG A 16 -35.48 -19.92 1.84
CA ARG A 16 -34.70 -19.28 0.79
C ARG A 16 -33.27 -19.17 1.31
N LEU A 17 -32.44 -20.07 0.82
CA LEU A 17 -30.99 -19.95 0.88
C LEU A 17 -30.62 -18.75 -0.01
N LEU A 18 -30.47 -17.59 0.58
CA LEU A 18 -29.83 -16.44 -0.07
C LEU A 18 -28.37 -16.85 -0.28
N ALA A 19 -28.06 -17.37 -1.43
CA ALA A 19 -26.71 -17.40 -1.92
C ALA A 19 -26.29 -15.93 -2.04
N GLN A 20 -25.51 -15.45 -1.07
CA GLN A 20 -24.71 -14.26 -1.23
C GLN A 20 -23.66 -14.60 -2.29
N THR A 21 -23.98 -14.37 -3.54
CA THR A 21 -22.96 -14.19 -4.57
C THR A 21 -22.24 -12.93 -4.17
N THR A 22 -21.07 -13.08 -3.56
CA THR A 22 -20.06 -12.04 -3.57
C THR A 22 -19.73 -11.83 -5.04
N LEU A 23 -20.38 -10.84 -5.65
CA LEU A 23 -19.89 -10.24 -6.87
C LEU A 23 -18.57 -9.59 -6.48
N GLY A 24 -17.46 -10.34 -6.60
CA GLY A 24 -16.17 -9.71 -6.74
C GLY A 24 -16.30 -8.73 -7.90
N ALA A 25 -15.98 -7.46 -7.65
CA ALA A 25 -15.91 -6.49 -8.72
C ALA A 25 -15.04 -7.11 -9.81
N ASP A 26 -15.60 -7.29 -11.00
CA ASP A 26 -14.85 -7.70 -12.18
C ASP A 26 -13.92 -6.51 -12.51
N SER A 27 -12.72 -6.53 -11.94
CA SER A 27 -11.68 -5.57 -12.30
C SER A 27 -11.40 -5.76 -13.78
N ASP A 28 -11.45 -4.67 -14.54
CA ASP A 28 -11.21 -4.71 -15.98
C ASP A 28 -9.84 -5.33 -16.29
N PRO A 29 -9.76 -6.48 -16.97
CA PRO A 29 -8.48 -7.14 -17.27
C PRO A 29 -7.49 -6.25 -18.04
N ALA A 30 -7.98 -5.18 -18.71
CA ALA A 30 -7.14 -4.22 -19.40
C ALA A 30 -6.23 -3.40 -18.46
N HIS A 31 -6.57 -3.36 -17.16
CA HIS A 31 -5.84 -2.62 -16.14
C HIS A 31 -5.18 -3.53 -15.08
N MET A 32 -4.85 -4.75 -15.44
CA MET A 32 -4.14 -5.72 -14.60
C MET A 32 -2.64 -5.69 -14.88
N GLN A 33 -1.82 -5.56 -13.85
CA GLN A 33 -0.37 -5.79 -13.94
C GLN A 33 -0.05 -7.28 -14.07
N VAL A 34 0.15 -7.75 -15.29
CA VAL A 34 0.38 -9.18 -15.60
C VAL A 34 1.76 -9.68 -15.15
N ASN A 35 2.74 -8.79 -14.94
CA ASN A 35 4.14 -9.12 -14.67
C ASN A 35 4.60 -8.90 -13.22
N GLY A 36 3.69 -8.57 -12.31
CA GLY A 36 4.03 -8.45 -10.89
C GLY A 36 4.42 -9.82 -10.32
N THR A 37 5.64 -9.96 -9.84
CA THR A 37 6.03 -11.11 -9.03
C THR A 37 5.72 -10.83 -7.57
N LYS A 38 5.34 -11.87 -6.82
CA LYS A 38 5.15 -11.72 -5.38
C LYS A 38 6.47 -11.32 -4.73
N PRO A 39 6.53 -10.19 -4.01
CA PRO A 39 7.73 -9.79 -3.29
C PRO A 39 8.15 -10.82 -2.24
N MET A 40 9.44 -10.93 -1.98
CA MET A 40 9.97 -11.77 -0.92
C MET A 40 10.27 -10.93 0.33
N ALA A 41 9.96 -11.49 1.50
CA ALA A 41 10.35 -10.89 2.76
C ALA A 41 11.86 -11.01 3.00
N TRP A 42 12.44 -10.04 3.69
CA TRP A 42 13.83 -10.12 4.14
C TRP A 42 13.99 -11.26 5.14
N PRO A 43 14.99 -12.15 4.95
CA PRO A 43 15.18 -13.29 5.82
C PRO A 43 15.37 -12.87 7.29
N GLY A 44 14.53 -13.41 8.18
CA GLY A 44 14.56 -13.09 9.61
C GLY A 44 14.25 -11.63 9.95
N GLY A 45 13.76 -10.83 8.99
CA GLY A 45 13.52 -9.41 9.19
C GLY A 45 14.79 -8.57 9.36
N VAL A 46 15.97 -9.11 9.00
CA VAL A 46 17.24 -8.40 9.09
C VAL A 46 17.57 -7.75 7.75
N ILE A 47 17.69 -6.42 7.75
CA ILE A 47 17.89 -5.60 6.56
C ILE A 47 19.23 -4.85 6.68
N PRO A 48 20.29 -5.33 6.02
CA PRO A 48 21.51 -4.52 5.86
C PRO A 48 21.23 -3.29 5.01
N TYR A 49 21.76 -2.13 5.39
CA TYR A 49 21.56 -0.90 4.64
C TYR A 49 22.87 -0.14 4.40
N ASP A 50 22.91 0.62 3.31
CA ASP A 50 23.97 1.55 2.95
C ASP A 50 23.38 2.93 2.66
N ILE A 51 23.80 3.94 3.44
CA ILE A 51 23.43 5.35 3.31
C ILE A 51 24.64 6.23 3.09
N THR A 52 25.82 5.67 2.79
CA THR A 52 27.09 6.40 2.71
C THR A 52 27.15 7.40 1.57
N LYS A 53 26.25 7.27 0.59
CA LYS A 53 26.14 8.18 -0.56
C LYS A 53 25.22 9.38 -0.31
N LEU A 54 24.55 9.41 0.83
CA LEU A 54 23.63 10.47 1.23
C LEU A 54 24.39 11.58 1.98
N SER A 55 23.89 12.80 1.88
CA SER A 55 24.30 13.90 2.76
C SER A 55 23.91 13.62 4.22
N ALA A 56 24.45 14.34 5.19
CA ALA A 56 24.14 14.15 6.60
C ALA A 56 22.65 14.29 6.92
N ASP A 57 21.97 15.26 6.29
CA ASP A 57 20.53 15.48 6.48
C ASP A 57 19.71 14.32 5.89
N GLU A 58 20.04 13.87 4.67
CA GLU A 58 19.40 12.73 4.04
C GLU A 58 19.63 11.42 4.82
N GLN A 59 20.84 11.22 5.37
CA GLN A 59 21.11 10.08 6.27
C GLN A 59 20.19 10.13 7.49
N THR A 60 19.99 11.29 8.07
CA THR A 60 19.08 11.47 9.21
C THR A 60 17.65 11.09 8.84
N LEU A 61 17.16 11.50 7.67
CA LEU A 61 15.82 11.15 7.18
C LEU A 61 15.68 9.64 6.89
N ALA A 62 16.68 9.02 6.29
CA ALA A 62 16.70 7.57 6.07
C ALA A 62 16.65 6.79 7.40
N LEU A 63 17.43 7.19 8.39
CA LEU A 63 17.42 6.58 9.74
C LEU A 63 16.06 6.76 10.44
N ARG A 64 15.43 7.93 10.29
CA ARG A 64 14.06 8.15 10.81
C ARG A 64 13.04 7.23 10.14
N ALA A 65 13.12 7.03 8.82
CA ALA A 65 12.26 6.12 8.09
C ALA A 65 12.40 4.68 8.62
N MET A 66 13.62 4.19 8.81
CA MET A 66 13.88 2.88 9.40
C MET A 66 13.31 2.77 10.83
N ALA A 67 13.51 3.80 11.66
CA ALA A 67 12.98 3.84 13.02
C ALA A 67 11.45 3.77 13.04
N ARG A 68 10.75 4.43 12.10
CA ARG A 68 9.29 4.35 11.97
C ARG A 68 8.81 2.94 11.66
N TRP A 69 9.44 2.24 10.71
CA TRP A 69 9.09 0.85 10.41
C TRP A 69 9.40 -0.09 11.57
N MET A 70 10.49 0.11 12.30
CA MET A 70 10.75 -0.66 13.53
C MET A 70 9.72 -0.39 14.63
N ALA A 71 9.23 0.86 14.72
CA ALA A 71 8.22 1.24 15.71
C ALA A 71 6.83 0.61 15.44
N THR A 72 6.59 0.00 14.29
CA THR A 72 5.37 -0.77 13.99
C THR A 72 5.19 -2.01 14.88
N GLY A 73 6.23 -2.41 15.60
CA GLY A 73 6.25 -3.65 16.38
C GLY A 73 6.46 -4.92 15.55
N ALA A 74 6.74 -4.78 14.25
CA ALA A 74 7.20 -5.89 13.43
C ALA A 74 8.63 -6.29 13.84
N GLN A 75 8.98 -7.55 13.63
CA GLN A 75 10.34 -8.06 13.90
C GLN A 75 11.27 -7.62 12.75
N LEU A 76 11.57 -6.32 12.73
CA LEU A 76 12.47 -5.69 11.77
C LEU A 76 13.73 -5.20 12.47
N GLN A 77 14.88 -5.42 11.85
CA GLN A 77 16.17 -4.95 12.31
C GLN A 77 16.98 -4.40 11.14
N PHE A 78 17.22 -3.10 11.14
CA PHE A 78 18.13 -2.47 10.18
C PHE A 78 19.54 -2.46 10.75
N ILE A 79 20.51 -2.97 9.99
CA ILE A 79 21.93 -3.03 10.39
C ILE A 79 22.81 -2.35 9.32
N PRO A 80 23.82 -1.55 9.71
CA PRO A 80 24.77 -1.02 8.75
C PRO A 80 25.42 -2.15 7.94
N ARG A 81 25.48 -1.97 6.61
CA ARG A 81 26.11 -2.95 5.73
C ARG A 81 27.63 -3.04 5.99
N SER A 82 28.15 -4.26 6.06
CA SER A 82 29.60 -4.53 6.05
C SER A 82 30.02 -5.18 4.73
N ASN A 83 29.57 -6.39 4.44
CA ASN A 83 29.93 -7.14 3.22
C ASN A 83 28.75 -7.93 2.62
N GLN A 84 27.54 -7.70 3.11
CA GLN A 84 26.35 -8.38 2.58
C GLN A 84 26.14 -8.02 1.11
N VAL A 85 25.77 -9.03 0.31
CA VAL A 85 25.43 -8.85 -1.12
C VAL A 85 24.02 -8.27 -1.23
N GLU A 86 23.11 -8.79 -0.41
CA GLU A 86 21.74 -8.33 -0.33
C GLU A 86 21.64 -7.24 0.74
N TYR A 87 21.29 -6.04 0.33
CA TYR A 87 21.13 -4.89 1.20
C TYR A 87 20.28 -3.80 0.54
N VAL A 88 19.74 -2.92 1.32
CA VAL A 88 19.05 -1.71 0.86
C VAL A 88 20.09 -0.60 0.67
N ASN A 89 20.16 -0.05 -0.52
CA ASN A 89 21.09 1.03 -0.89
C ASN A 89 20.30 2.32 -1.14
N PHE A 90 20.41 3.27 -0.25
CA PHE A 90 19.81 4.58 -0.46
C PHE A 90 20.74 5.46 -1.31
N THR A 91 20.14 6.10 -2.31
CA THR A 91 20.87 7.07 -3.15
C THR A 91 20.10 8.38 -3.25
N GLY A 92 20.83 9.47 -3.14
CA GLY A 92 20.33 10.78 -3.54
C GLY A 92 20.47 10.91 -5.06
N ARG A 93 19.37 11.23 -5.76
CA ARG A 93 19.38 11.54 -7.19
C ARG A 93 19.35 13.04 -7.40
N THR A 94 20.13 13.52 -8.35
CA THR A 94 20.15 14.94 -8.75
C THR A 94 19.20 15.24 -9.90
N ASP A 95 18.71 14.21 -10.59
CA ASP A 95 17.76 14.34 -11.70
C ASP A 95 16.31 14.48 -11.19
N ALA A 96 15.45 15.01 -12.04
CA ALA A 96 14.01 15.17 -11.79
C ALA A 96 13.21 13.87 -12.03
N GLY A 97 13.87 12.70 -12.03
CA GLY A 97 13.22 11.41 -12.22
C GLY A 97 12.28 11.05 -11.07
N ASN A 98 11.41 10.06 -11.30
CA ASN A 98 10.55 9.52 -10.25
C ASN A 98 11.37 8.88 -9.12
N ASN A 99 10.87 8.96 -7.91
CA ASN A 99 11.38 8.14 -6.82
C ASN A 99 11.05 6.68 -7.11
N THR A 100 11.95 5.77 -6.77
CA THR A 100 11.79 4.36 -7.07
C THR A 100 12.43 3.49 -6.02
N SER A 101 11.77 2.39 -5.71
CA SER A 101 12.33 1.26 -4.99
C SER A 101 11.95 -0.04 -5.69
N GLN A 102 12.71 -1.10 -5.42
CA GLN A 102 12.36 -2.44 -5.82
C GLN A 102 11.57 -3.12 -4.69
N ASP A 103 10.57 -3.92 -5.05
CA ASP A 103 9.71 -4.56 -4.07
C ASP A 103 10.38 -5.79 -3.42
N GLY A 104 10.59 -5.69 -2.12
CA GLY A 104 11.03 -6.77 -1.27
C GLY A 104 12.49 -7.20 -1.45
N PHE A 105 12.84 -8.28 -0.77
CA PHE A 105 14.16 -8.89 -0.81
C PHE A 105 14.51 -9.42 -2.20
N GLN A 106 15.71 -9.11 -2.68
CA GLN A 106 16.24 -9.54 -3.98
C GLN A 106 17.45 -10.47 -3.75
N LYS A 107 17.26 -11.79 -3.92
CA LYS A 107 18.34 -12.76 -3.72
C LYS A 107 19.53 -12.51 -4.66
N GLY A 108 20.72 -12.37 -4.08
CA GLY A 108 21.97 -12.13 -4.82
C GLY A 108 22.10 -10.70 -5.36
N LYS A 109 21.25 -9.76 -4.96
CA LYS A 109 21.28 -8.38 -5.43
C LYS A 109 20.95 -7.41 -4.29
N ARG A 110 21.40 -6.16 -4.45
CA ARG A 110 20.93 -5.05 -3.62
C ARG A 110 19.56 -4.56 -4.09
N VAL A 111 18.84 -3.91 -3.20
CA VAL A 111 17.62 -3.16 -3.46
C VAL A 111 17.98 -1.68 -3.45
N ASP A 112 17.81 -1.00 -4.57
CA ASP A 112 18.11 0.44 -4.67
C ASP A 112 16.87 1.26 -4.34
N ILE A 113 17.01 2.19 -3.40
CA ILE A 113 16.04 3.24 -3.09
C ILE A 113 16.60 4.55 -3.65
N ASN A 114 15.97 5.08 -4.69
CA ASN A 114 16.37 6.31 -5.35
C ASN A 114 15.36 7.42 -5.04
N ILE A 115 15.78 8.44 -4.30
CA ILE A 115 14.94 9.58 -3.94
C ILE A 115 15.59 10.83 -4.52
N THR A 116 14.80 11.63 -5.26
CA THR A 116 15.32 12.89 -5.82
C THR A 116 15.59 13.91 -4.73
N ALA A 117 16.55 14.81 -4.94
CA ALA A 117 16.91 15.84 -3.97
C ALA A 117 15.70 16.70 -3.56
N PHE A 118 14.77 16.96 -4.49
CA PHE A 118 13.53 17.70 -4.20
C PHE A 118 12.73 17.01 -3.08
N TRP A 119 12.48 15.70 -3.19
CA TRP A 119 11.65 14.97 -2.23
C TRP A 119 12.35 14.74 -0.89
N TRP A 120 13.67 14.60 -0.87
CA TRP A 120 14.42 14.54 0.38
C TRP A 120 14.15 15.75 1.29
N HIS A 121 13.98 16.93 0.69
CA HIS A 121 13.82 18.18 1.46
C HIS A 121 12.36 18.62 1.64
N GLN A 122 11.44 18.13 0.82
CA GLN A 122 10.04 18.55 0.83
C GLN A 122 9.10 17.54 1.52
N ALA A 123 9.50 16.28 1.64
CA ALA A 123 8.62 15.21 2.06
C ALA A 123 9.35 14.17 2.91
N GLU A 124 9.40 14.38 4.22
CA GLU A 124 10.02 13.43 5.17
C GLU A 124 9.38 12.02 5.15
N TRP A 125 8.18 11.88 4.61
CA TRP A 125 7.49 10.60 4.46
C TRP A 125 8.05 9.75 3.30
N MET A 126 8.66 10.39 2.28
CA MET A 126 9.12 9.69 1.08
C MET A 126 10.12 8.57 1.36
N PRO A 127 11.17 8.74 2.19
CA PRO A 127 12.05 7.64 2.53
C PRO A 127 11.33 6.46 3.20
N ALA A 128 10.28 6.72 3.98
CA ALA A 128 9.50 5.65 4.62
C ALA A 128 8.60 4.93 3.61
N HIS A 129 8.04 5.64 2.63
CA HIS A 129 7.27 5.07 1.52
C HIS A 129 8.15 4.14 0.67
N GLU A 130 9.28 4.64 0.16
CA GLU A 130 10.19 3.84 -0.66
C GLU A 130 10.77 2.64 0.12
N LEU A 131 11.00 2.82 1.42
CA LEU A 131 11.38 1.70 2.29
C LEU A 131 10.27 0.67 2.43
N GLY A 132 8.99 1.09 2.40
CA GLY A 132 7.84 0.20 2.32
C GLY A 132 7.89 -0.73 1.11
N HIS A 133 8.23 -0.20 -0.07
CA HIS A 133 8.48 -1.04 -1.25
C HIS A 133 9.64 -2.01 -1.02
N ALA A 134 10.76 -1.53 -0.51
CA ALA A 134 11.89 -2.39 -0.19
C ALA A 134 11.56 -3.49 0.84
N LEU A 135 10.56 -3.28 1.69
CA LEU A 135 10.00 -4.28 2.60
C LEU A 135 8.98 -5.21 1.94
N GLY A 136 8.62 -4.98 0.68
CA GLY A 136 7.73 -5.84 -0.12
C GLY A 136 6.27 -5.37 -0.20
N PHE A 137 5.97 -4.12 0.14
CA PHE A 137 4.62 -3.59 0.07
C PHE A 137 4.37 -2.85 -1.24
N HIS A 138 3.35 -3.26 -1.97
CA HIS A 138 2.83 -2.56 -3.15
C HIS A 138 1.97 -1.37 -2.73
N HIS A 139 1.66 -0.50 -3.71
CA HIS A 139 0.74 0.60 -3.48
C HIS A 139 -0.67 0.12 -3.15
N GLU A 140 -1.31 0.69 -2.13
CA GLU A 140 -2.62 0.28 -1.66
C GLU A 140 -3.71 0.41 -2.73
N HIS A 141 -3.67 1.46 -3.56
CA HIS A 141 -4.61 1.65 -4.67
C HIS A 141 -4.42 0.66 -5.83
N GLN A 142 -3.37 -0.16 -5.81
CA GLN A 142 -3.15 -1.24 -6.78
C GLN A 142 -3.67 -2.59 -6.28
N ARG A 143 -4.38 -2.65 -5.16
CA ARG A 143 -4.97 -3.90 -4.65
C ARG A 143 -5.98 -4.46 -5.65
N TRP A 144 -6.05 -5.79 -5.69
CA TRP A 144 -7.00 -6.52 -6.55
C TRP A 144 -8.47 -6.21 -6.26
N ASP A 145 -8.78 -5.79 -5.02
CA ASP A 145 -10.12 -5.46 -4.55
C ASP A 145 -10.37 -3.95 -4.43
N ARG A 146 -9.46 -3.12 -4.95
CA ARG A 146 -9.51 -1.65 -4.77
C ARG A 146 -10.79 -1.00 -5.29
N ASP A 147 -11.40 -1.56 -6.36
CA ASP A 147 -12.59 -0.99 -6.99
C ASP A 147 -13.84 -1.08 -6.10
N GLU A 148 -13.79 -1.86 -5.00
CA GLU A 148 -14.79 -1.84 -3.93
C GLU A 148 -14.65 -0.58 -3.03
N PHE A 149 -13.50 0.08 -3.06
CA PHE A 149 -13.13 1.16 -2.13
C PHE A 149 -12.87 2.50 -2.82
N VAL A 150 -12.28 2.48 -4.00
CA VAL A 150 -11.93 3.68 -4.78
C VAL A 150 -12.30 3.53 -6.24
N THR A 151 -12.63 4.67 -6.87
CA THR A 151 -12.77 4.79 -8.33
C THR A 151 -11.51 5.42 -8.89
N ILE A 152 -10.97 4.87 -9.97
CA ILE A 152 -9.85 5.45 -10.71
C ILE A 152 -10.37 6.14 -11.95
N HIS A 153 -10.09 7.43 -12.07
CA HIS A 153 -10.45 8.27 -13.23
C HIS A 153 -9.29 8.27 -14.24
N TYR A 154 -9.23 7.23 -15.06
CA TYR A 154 -8.14 7.05 -16.03
C TYR A 154 -8.02 8.20 -17.02
N GLU A 155 -9.13 8.87 -17.34
CA GLU A 155 -9.19 10.06 -18.18
C GLU A 155 -8.43 11.25 -17.59
N ASN A 156 -8.27 11.30 -16.28
CA ASN A 156 -7.55 12.36 -15.56
C ASN A 156 -6.06 12.07 -15.38
N ILE A 157 -5.59 10.89 -15.78
CA ILE A 157 -4.18 10.50 -15.60
C ILE A 157 -3.33 11.10 -16.72
N LYS A 158 -2.13 11.58 -16.37
CA LYS A 158 -1.14 12.02 -17.37
C LYS A 158 -0.85 10.91 -18.39
N PRO A 159 -0.78 11.24 -19.69
CA PRO A 159 -0.43 10.27 -20.72
C PRO A 159 0.86 9.50 -20.36
N GLY A 160 0.82 8.18 -20.48
CA GLY A 160 1.94 7.29 -20.18
C GLY A 160 2.08 6.89 -18.72
N ARG A 161 1.19 7.40 -17.81
CA ARG A 161 1.19 7.05 -16.38
C ARG A 161 0.04 6.13 -15.98
N GLN A 162 -0.79 5.69 -16.90
CA GLN A 162 -1.95 4.82 -16.62
C GLN A 162 -1.54 3.53 -15.91
N HIS A 163 -0.39 2.96 -16.27
CA HIS A 163 0.14 1.73 -15.69
C HIS A 163 0.46 1.85 -14.18
N ASP A 164 0.64 3.05 -13.66
CA ASP A 164 0.82 3.28 -12.22
C ASP A 164 -0.44 2.95 -11.41
N TYR A 165 -1.58 2.88 -12.10
CA TYR A 165 -2.90 2.61 -11.52
C TYR A 165 -3.44 1.23 -11.86
N ASP A 166 -2.65 0.38 -12.53
CA ASP A 166 -3.04 -1.01 -12.79
C ASP A 166 -3.09 -1.80 -11.48
N TRP A 167 -4.13 -2.62 -11.33
CA TRP A 167 -4.25 -3.44 -10.14
C TRP A 167 -3.34 -4.69 -10.21
N ILE A 168 -2.90 -5.14 -9.06
CA ILE A 168 -1.99 -6.28 -8.92
C ILE A 168 -2.77 -7.48 -8.37
N PRO A 169 -2.70 -8.67 -9.02
CA PRO A 169 -3.39 -9.87 -8.56
C PRO A 169 -3.09 -10.22 -7.10
N GLN A 170 -4.08 -10.67 -6.36
CA GLN A 170 -3.95 -11.04 -4.94
C GLN A 170 -2.79 -12.00 -4.66
N THR A 171 -2.53 -12.92 -5.58
CA THR A 171 -1.43 -13.90 -5.48
C THR A 171 -0.05 -13.26 -5.45
N ASN A 172 0.06 -12.04 -5.96
CA ASN A 172 1.31 -11.28 -6.06
C ASN A 172 1.53 -10.32 -4.86
N TRP A 173 0.63 -10.31 -3.89
CA TRP A 173 0.78 -9.54 -2.66
C TRP A 173 1.54 -10.35 -1.62
N ILE A 174 2.50 -9.71 -0.92
CA ILE A 174 3.24 -10.33 0.18
C ILE A 174 2.31 -10.64 1.37
N VAL A 175 1.32 -9.77 1.60
CA VAL A 175 0.22 -9.94 2.55
C VAL A 175 -1.07 -9.40 1.95
N SER A 176 -2.14 -10.21 1.96
CA SER A 176 -3.40 -9.90 1.26
C SER A 176 -4.64 -9.97 2.16
N SER A 177 -4.49 -10.10 3.47
CA SER A 177 -5.61 -10.36 4.38
C SER A 177 -5.93 -9.21 5.34
N THR A 178 -5.56 -7.98 4.99
CA THR A 178 -5.88 -6.78 5.78
C THR A 178 -7.03 -6.00 5.16
N ALA A 179 -7.71 -5.16 5.96
CA ALA A 179 -8.66 -4.19 5.43
C ALA A 179 -7.98 -3.22 4.47
N TYR A 180 -8.76 -2.64 3.53
CA TYR A 180 -8.28 -1.56 2.67
C TYR A 180 -7.98 -0.31 3.52
N ASP A 181 -6.86 0.34 3.24
CA ASP A 181 -6.36 1.44 4.05
C ASP A 181 -6.18 2.72 3.24
N TYR A 182 -7.17 3.59 3.25
CA TYR A 182 -7.11 4.90 2.60
C TYR A 182 -5.98 5.78 3.10
N ARG A 183 -5.50 5.55 4.34
CA ARG A 183 -4.44 6.34 4.99
C ARG A 183 -3.08 5.65 4.98
N SER A 184 -2.96 4.55 4.25
CA SER A 184 -1.68 3.86 4.09
C SER A 184 -0.62 4.81 3.57
N ILE A 185 0.61 4.73 4.13
CA ILE A 185 1.77 5.41 3.54
C ILE A 185 2.05 4.93 2.11
N MET A 186 1.52 3.75 1.75
CA MET A 186 1.65 3.17 0.42
C MET A 186 0.48 3.54 -0.51
N HIS A 187 -0.46 4.40 -0.11
CA HIS A 187 -1.57 4.81 -0.96
C HIS A 187 -1.25 6.10 -1.71
N TYR A 188 -1.52 6.17 -3.02
CA TYR A 188 -1.42 7.42 -3.77
C TYR A 188 -2.47 8.42 -3.29
N ARG A 189 -2.14 9.70 -3.41
CA ARG A 189 -3.06 10.82 -3.13
C ARG A 189 -4.07 10.98 -4.26
N VAL A 190 -5.16 11.67 -3.97
CA VAL A 190 -6.27 11.92 -4.91
C VAL A 190 -5.81 12.39 -6.28
N CYS A 191 -4.83 13.28 -6.31
CA CYS A 191 -4.42 13.97 -7.54
C CYS A 191 -3.08 13.49 -8.11
N TRP A 192 -2.44 12.50 -7.52
CA TRP A 192 -1.10 12.06 -7.92
C TRP A 192 -1.07 11.62 -9.39
N ALA A 193 -0.05 12.07 -10.14
CA ALA A 193 0.12 11.81 -11.56
C ALA A 193 -1.09 12.24 -12.45
N GLY A 194 -1.99 13.06 -11.93
CA GLY A 194 -3.11 13.63 -12.68
C GLY A 194 -2.66 14.65 -13.72
N ALA A 195 -3.38 14.76 -14.83
CA ALA A 195 -3.08 15.73 -15.91
C ALA A 195 -3.16 17.18 -15.40
N CYS A 196 -4.02 17.46 -14.43
CA CYS A 196 -4.21 18.77 -13.80
C CYS A 196 -3.84 18.75 -12.31
N GLU A 197 -2.79 18.00 -11.93
CA GLU A 197 -2.34 17.84 -10.54
C GLU A 197 -2.09 19.18 -9.82
N SER A 198 -1.60 20.20 -10.54
CA SER A 198 -1.38 21.54 -9.98
C SER A 198 -2.67 22.31 -9.64
N GLU A 199 -3.80 21.91 -10.20
CA GLU A 199 -5.12 22.53 -10.02
C GLU A 199 -6.02 21.70 -9.10
N CYS A 200 -5.64 20.45 -8.88
CA CYS A 200 -6.37 19.50 -8.06
C CYS A 200 -6.11 19.78 -6.58
N LYS A 201 -7.16 19.75 -5.78
CA LYS A 201 -7.05 19.87 -4.33
C LYS A 201 -7.11 18.48 -3.71
N ASP A 202 -6.02 18.07 -3.11
CA ASP A 202 -6.00 16.83 -2.32
C ASP A 202 -7.00 16.92 -1.16
N GLY A 203 -7.76 15.85 -0.98
CA GLY A 203 -8.77 15.76 0.06
C GLY A 203 -10.15 16.28 -0.35
N ASP A 204 -10.30 16.84 -1.54
CA ASP A 204 -11.58 17.23 -2.11
C ASP A 204 -12.04 16.15 -3.12
N GLY A 205 -12.76 15.15 -2.65
CA GLY A 205 -13.31 14.06 -3.49
C GLY A 205 -14.30 14.52 -4.56
N ASN A 206 -14.50 15.83 -4.73
CA ASN A 206 -15.30 16.44 -5.77
C ASN A 206 -14.46 17.21 -6.80
N SER A 207 -13.14 17.12 -6.72
CA SER A 207 -12.29 17.79 -7.73
C SER A 207 -12.50 17.15 -9.10
N PRO A 208 -12.84 17.94 -10.16
CA PRO A 208 -12.97 17.40 -11.52
C PRO A 208 -11.65 16.83 -12.06
N CYS A 209 -10.54 17.08 -11.36
CA CYS A 209 -9.20 16.62 -11.69
C CYS A 209 -8.73 15.45 -10.80
N ALA A 210 -9.60 14.95 -9.92
CA ALA A 210 -9.27 13.79 -9.10
C ALA A 210 -8.93 12.57 -9.98
N VAL A 211 -7.89 11.85 -9.60
CA VAL A 211 -7.53 10.57 -10.22
C VAL A 211 -8.08 9.41 -9.42
N ILE A 212 -8.16 9.57 -8.11
CA ILE A 212 -8.70 8.57 -7.19
C ILE A 212 -9.79 9.22 -6.34
N ASP A 213 -10.98 8.63 -6.34
CA ASP A 213 -12.07 9.01 -5.45
C ASP A 213 -12.54 7.82 -4.61
N PRO A 214 -12.93 8.02 -3.34
CA PRO A 214 -13.56 6.97 -2.54
C PRO A 214 -14.91 6.56 -3.13
N VAL A 215 -15.24 5.28 -3.13
CA VAL A 215 -16.57 4.78 -3.52
C VAL A 215 -17.61 5.17 -2.48
N GLY A 216 -18.79 5.63 -2.93
CA GLY A 216 -19.96 5.93 -2.08
C GLY A 216 -19.89 7.29 -1.41
N THR A 217 -20.55 7.43 -0.25
CA THR A 217 -20.69 8.71 0.48
C THR A 217 -19.53 8.99 1.44
N ASN A 218 -18.43 8.26 1.34
CA ASN A 218 -17.29 8.38 2.25
C ASN A 218 -16.30 9.48 1.84
N PHE A 219 -16.79 10.58 1.28
CA PHE A 219 -15.99 11.71 0.80
C PHE A 219 -15.17 12.42 1.89
N ASP A 220 -15.44 12.16 3.18
CA ASP A 220 -14.61 12.67 4.29
C ASP A 220 -13.31 11.88 4.49
N ARG A 221 -13.05 10.87 3.67
CA ARG A 221 -11.84 10.05 3.79
C ARG A 221 -10.69 10.72 3.06
N VAL A 222 -9.71 11.13 3.82
CA VAL A 222 -8.43 11.58 3.29
C VAL A 222 -7.70 10.36 2.72
N ILE A 223 -7.45 10.38 1.41
CA ILE A 223 -6.70 9.34 0.69
C ILE A 223 -5.23 9.74 0.66
N GLY A 224 -4.34 8.79 0.98
CA GLY A 224 -2.89 9.00 0.91
C GLY A 224 -2.43 10.13 1.82
N GLN A 225 -2.68 10.03 3.11
CA GLN A 225 -2.28 11.04 4.09
C GLN A 225 -0.79 10.90 4.43
N TRP A 226 0.04 11.64 3.71
CA TRP A 226 1.49 11.60 3.86
C TRP A 226 2.04 12.71 4.77
N ASP A 227 1.21 13.71 5.09
CA ASP A 227 1.66 14.97 5.72
C ASP A 227 2.13 14.82 7.16
N ASP A 228 1.68 13.78 7.87
CA ASP A 228 2.06 13.48 9.26
C ASP A 228 3.19 12.45 9.38
N ASN A 229 3.78 12.03 8.27
CA ASN A 229 4.85 11.03 8.24
C ASN A 229 4.48 9.69 8.91
N HIS A 230 3.20 9.34 8.93
CA HIS A 230 2.66 8.26 9.73
C HIS A 230 2.61 6.94 8.95
N ILE A 231 3.14 5.87 9.57
CA ILE A 231 2.83 4.51 9.15
C ILE A 231 1.52 4.14 9.83
N SER A 232 0.49 3.84 9.06
CA SER A 232 -0.85 3.55 9.58
C SER A 232 -0.87 2.31 10.47
N ALA A 233 -1.95 2.14 11.25
CA ALA A 233 -2.15 0.93 12.03
C ALA A 233 -2.25 -0.33 11.14
N THR A 234 -2.83 -0.20 9.95
CA THR A 234 -2.95 -1.28 8.95
C THR A 234 -1.60 -1.58 8.30
N ASP A 235 -0.80 -0.57 7.96
CA ASP A 235 0.59 -0.78 7.48
C ASP A 235 1.42 -1.50 8.53
N ALA A 236 1.29 -1.09 9.80
CA ALA A 236 1.97 -1.74 10.91
C ALA A 236 1.49 -3.20 11.08
N GLU A 237 0.19 -3.47 10.90
CA GLU A 237 -0.35 -4.83 10.91
C GLU A 237 0.23 -5.67 9.77
N LYS A 238 0.28 -5.13 8.54
CA LYS A 238 0.90 -5.79 7.39
C LYS A 238 2.35 -6.17 7.70
N ALA A 239 3.12 -5.23 8.25
CA ALA A 239 4.52 -5.47 8.62
C ALA A 239 4.66 -6.61 9.65
N ARG A 240 3.83 -6.63 10.69
CA ARG A 240 3.83 -7.72 11.68
C ARG A 240 3.41 -9.06 11.10
N ARG A 241 2.47 -9.09 10.15
CA ARG A 241 2.05 -10.34 9.48
C ARG A 241 3.16 -10.92 8.60
N VAL A 242 3.97 -10.08 7.98
CA VAL A 242 5.08 -10.50 7.10
C VAL A 242 6.31 -10.90 7.90
N TYR A 243 6.68 -10.11 8.91
CA TYR A 243 7.96 -10.22 9.62
C TYR A 243 7.85 -10.80 11.02
N GLY A 244 6.62 -11.09 11.48
CA GLY A 244 6.38 -11.47 12.88
C GLY A 244 6.31 -10.26 13.81
N THR A 245 5.94 -10.53 15.07
CA THR A 245 5.77 -9.50 16.09
C THR A 245 6.96 -9.50 17.04
N ASN A 246 7.54 -8.34 17.26
CA ASN A 246 8.59 -8.15 18.26
C ASN A 246 7.94 -8.02 19.64
N ALA A 247 8.01 -9.07 20.44
CA ALA A 247 7.41 -9.13 21.78
C ALA A 247 7.91 -8.01 22.72
N ALA A 248 9.15 -7.54 22.54
CA ALA A 248 9.71 -6.46 23.34
C ALA A 248 9.16 -5.06 23.00
N ALA A 249 8.56 -4.89 21.83
CA ALA A 249 7.99 -3.60 21.40
C ALA A 249 6.55 -3.37 21.90
N ILE A 250 5.85 -4.42 22.34
CA ILE A 250 4.44 -4.37 22.76
C ILE A 250 4.32 -4.02 24.25
N SER A 251 5.39 -4.12 25.02
CA SER A 251 5.40 -3.93 26.49
C SER A 251 5.77 -2.52 26.95
N ARG A 252 5.69 -1.51 26.07
CA ARG A 252 6.00 -0.10 26.41
C ARG A 252 4.83 0.82 26.24
#